data_d6c3b57d1a54cb5086e6308ee7b207f7
#
_entry.id   d6c3b57d1a54cb5086e6308ee7b207f7
#
_cell.length_a   1.000
_cell.length_b   1.000
_cell.length_c   1.000
_cell.angle_alpha   90.00
_cell.angle_beta   90.00
_cell.angle_gamma   90.00
#
_symmetry.space_group_name_H-M   'P 1'
#
loop_
_entity.id
_entity.type
_entity.pdbx_description
1 polymer ?
#
loop_
_entity_poly.entity_id
_entity_poly.type
_entity_poly.pdbx_seq_one_letter_code
_entity_poly.pdbx_strand_id
1 'polypeptide(L)'
;MDDNFLLRVKFVITYSKEEALRLGHDFIGTEHLMLGILRDGNGKAIHILNNLSIDLDHLRRKVEILSPASPSIDVSVEKKNLHLTRQAERALKTTFLEAKVFQSSSISTAHLLLCILRNENDPTTKLLNKLKVDYDIAKEQYLNMTPNEDNFLE
;
A
#
# COMPACT_ATOMS: atom_id res chain seq x y z
N MET A 1 11.47 12.74 9.75
CA MET A 1 11.02 11.73 8.83
C MET A 1 9.56 11.86 8.43
N ASP A 2 8.69 11.99 9.43
CA ASP A 2 7.26 12.10 9.15
C ASP A 2 6.92 13.32 8.32
N ASP A 3 7.73 14.36 8.42
CA ASP A 3 7.48 15.60 7.69
C ASP A 3 7.55 15.42 6.18
N ASN A 4 8.26 14.37 5.72
CA ASN A 4 8.42 14.12 4.28
C ASN A 4 7.30 13.26 3.70
N PHE A 5 6.48 12.67 4.55
CA PHE A 5 5.35 11.88 4.08
C PHE A 5 4.21 12.81 3.70
N LEU A 6 3.66 12.60 2.53
CA LEU A 6 2.44 13.29 2.17
C LEU A 6 1.31 12.85 3.10
N LEU A 7 0.40 13.77 3.35
CA LEU A 7 -0.75 13.48 4.20
C LEU A 7 -1.50 12.24 3.74
N ARG A 8 -1.57 12.02 2.44
CA ARG A 8 -2.25 10.86 1.88
C ARG A 8 -1.63 9.54 2.34
N VAL A 9 -0.29 9.48 2.43
CA VAL A 9 0.37 8.26 2.91
C VAL A 9 -0.01 8.00 4.36
N LYS A 10 -0.12 9.05 5.16
CA LYS A 10 -0.54 8.91 6.56
C LYS A 10 -1.96 8.37 6.66
N PHE A 11 -2.86 8.83 5.79
CA PHE A 11 -4.22 8.30 5.73
C PHE A 11 -4.21 6.82 5.35
N VAL A 12 -3.37 6.45 4.39
CA VAL A 12 -3.28 5.04 3.97
C VAL A 12 -2.87 4.15 5.14
N ILE A 13 -1.91 4.60 5.94
CA ILE A 13 -1.47 3.82 7.10
C ILE A 13 -2.62 3.64 8.09
N THR A 14 -3.37 4.71 8.35
CA THR A 14 -4.54 4.63 9.22
C THR A 14 -5.59 3.68 8.67
N TYR A 15 -5.88 3.78 7.38
CA TYR A 15 -6.86 2.89 6.74
C TYR A 15 -6.40 1.44 6.76
N SER A 16 -5.08 1.21 6.63
CA SER A 16 -4.54 -0.15 6.69
C SER A 16 -4.87 -0.83 8.01
N LYS A 17 -4.73 -0.09 9.10
CA LYS A 17 -5.07 -0.60 10.41
C LYS A 17 -6.56 -0.90 10.51
N GLU A 18 -7.39 0.01 10.02
CA GLU A 18 -8.83 -0.18 10.06
C GLU A 18 -9.27 -1.37 9.22
N GLU A 19 -8.63 -1.57 8.07
CA GLU A 19 -8.95 -2.72 7.22
C GLU A 19 -8.55 -4.04 7.88
N ALA A 20 -7.40 -4.06 8.56
CA ALA A 20 -7.00 -5.26 9.30
C ALA A 20 -8.03 -5.61 10.37
N LEU A 21 -8.49 -4.60 11.11
CA LEU A 21 -9.51 -4.82 12.14
C LEU A 21 -10.83 -5.29 11.52
N ARG A 22 -11.24 -4.68 10.42
CA ARG A 22 -12.48 -5.04 9.74
C ARG A 22 -12.47 -6.50 9.31
N LEU A 23 -11.30 -6.99 8.87
CA LEU A 23 -11.16 -8.36 8.38
C LEU A 23 -10.89 -9.37 9.50
N GLY A 24 -10.83 -8.91 10.75
CA GLY A 24 -10.59 -9.81 11.88
C GLY A 24 -9.16 -10.28 12.01
N HIS A 25 -8.21 -9.45 11.59
CA HIS A 25 -6.80 -9.79 11.68
C HIS A 25 -6.15 -9.09 12.86
N ASP A 26 -5.14 -9.73 13.44
CA ASP A 26 -4.41 -9.16 14.58
C ASP A 26 -3.04 -8.63 14.19
N PHE A 27 -2.87 -8.36 12.90
CA PHE A 27 -1.61 -7.85 12.35
C PHE A 27 -1.92 -6.92 11.19
N ILE A 28 -0.93 -6.09 10.82
CA ILE A 28 -1.01 -5.26 9.62
C ILE A 28 0.07 -5.75 8.66
N GLY A 29 -0.37 -6.38 7.58
CA GLY A 29 0.54 -6.89 6.55
C GLY A 29 0.52 -6.02 5.30
N THR A 30 1.30 -6.42 4.30
CA THR A 30 1.32 -5.69 3.03
C THR A 30 -0.06 -5.71 2.36
N GLU A 31 -0.83 -6.78 2.56
CA GLU A 31 -2.20 -6.82 2.04
C GLU A 31 -3.05 -5.71 2.63
N HIS A 32 -2.84 -5.39 3.90
CA HIS A 32 -3.59 -4.30 4.52
C HIS A 32 -3.11 -2.93 4.04
N LEU A 33 -1.80 -2.80 3.79
CA LEU A 33 -1.28 -1.57 3.18
C LEU A 33 -1.90 -1.38 1.80
N MET A 34 -2.02 -2.45 1.03
CA MET A 34 -2.65 -2.38 -0.29
C MET A 34 -4.12 -2.00 -0.16
N LEU A 35 -4.83 -2.57 0.81
CA LEU A 35 -6.24 -2.21 1.05
C LEU A 35 -6.37 -0.75 1.49
N GLY A 36 -5.41 -0.25 2.25
CA GLY A 36 -5.39 1.15 2.63
C GLY A 36 -5.26 2.06 1.42
N ILE A 37 -4.38 1.71 0.49
CA ILE A 37 -4.21 2.45 -0.77
C ILE A 37 -5.54 2.45 -1.54
N LEU A 38 -6.16 1.29 -1.66
CA LEU A 38 -7.42 1.17 -2.41
C LEU A 38 -8.55 1.92 -1.73
N ARG A 39 -8.62 1.86 -0.41
CA ARG A 39 -9.65 2.56 0.34
C ARG A 39 -9.53 4.07 0.20
N ASP A 40 -8.30 4.58 0.21
CA ASP A 40 -8.07 6.00 -0.01
C ASP A 40 -8.57 6.43 -1.40
N GLY A 41 -8.32 5.59 -2.40
CA GLY A 41 -8.91 5.77 -3.72
C GLY A 41 -8.34 6.91 -4.55
N ASN A 42 -7.30 7.58 -4.06
CA ASN A 42 -6.68 8.70 -4.74
C ASN A 42 -5.16 8.57 -4.62
N GLY A 43 -4.45 9.53 -5.21
CA GLY A 43 -3.00 9.54 -5.11
C GLY A 43 -2.31 8.81 -6.24
N LYS A 44 -0.98 8.85 -6.22
CA LYS A 44 -0.19 8.34 -7.35
C LYS A 44 -0.28 6.82 -7.51
N ALA A 45 -0.40 6.07 -6.41
CA ALA A 45 -0.52 4.62 -6.54
C ALA A 45 -1.80 4.25 -7.28
N ILE A 46 -2.90 4.89 -6.92
CA ILE A 46 -4.19 4.64 -7.59
C ILE A 46 -4.10 5.06 -9.06
N HIS A 47 -3.42 6.19 -9.32
CA HIS A 47 -3.24 6.66 -10.68
C HIS A 47 -2.49 5.62 -11.53
N ILE A 48 -1.44 5.03 -10.96
CA ILE A 48 -0.69 3.97 -11.63
C ILE A 48 -1.60 2.79 -11.96
N LEU A 49 -2.38 2.34 -10.98
CA LEU A 49 -3.26 1.19 -11.20
C LEU A 49 -4.33 1.49 -12.24
N ASN A 50 -4.90 2.70 -12.23
CA ASN A 50 -5.87 3.10 -13.23
C ASN A 50 -5.25 3.15 -14.63
N ASN A 51 -4.02 3.68 -14.73
CA ASN A 51 -3.35 3.74 -16.03
C ASN A 51 -3.03 2.35 -16.57
N LEU A 52 -2.90 1.37 -15.70
CA LEU A 52 -2.68 -0.01 -16.11
C LEU A 52 -3.99 -0.77 -16.32
N SER A 53 -5.12 -0.07 -16.28
CA SER A 53 -6.45 -0.63 -16.50
C SER A 53 -6.82 -1.72 -15.49
N ILE A 54 -6.36 -1.58 -14.26
CA ILE A 54 -6.70 -2.51 -13.20
C ILE A 54 -8.09 -2.21 -12.66
N ASP A 55 -8.92 -3.24 -12.57
CA ASP A 55 -10.23 -3.14 -11.92
C ASP A 55 -9.98 -3.11 -10.40
N LEU A 56 -10.14 -1.92 -9.81
CA LEU A 56 -9.80 -1.73 -8.40
C LEU A 56 -10.69 -2.55 -7.47
N ASP A 57 -11.98 -2.71 -7.81
CA ASP A 57 -12.86 -3.52 -6.98
C ASP A 57 -12.47 -4.99 -7.02
N HIS A 58 -12.10 -5.48 -8.20
CA HIS A 58 -11.64 -6.85 -8.34
C HIS A 58 -10.36 -7.06 -7.54
N LEU A 59 -9.42 -6.12 -7.64
CA LEU A 59 -8.18 -6.21 -6.88
C LEU A 59 -8.46 -6.23 -5.39
N ARG A 60 -9.34 -5.34 -4.92
CA ARG A 60 -9.68 -5.28 -3.50
C ARG A 60 -10.21 -6.62 -3.01
N ARG A 61 -11.14 -7.21 -3.74
CA ARG A 61 -11.71 -8.50 -3.34
C ARG A 61 -10.65 -9.60 -3.28
N LYS A 62 -9.72 -9.60 -4.23
CA LYS A 62 -8.63 -10.57 -4.24
C LYS A 62 -7.67 -10.37 -3.06
N VAL A 63 -7.37 -9.11 -2.73
CA VAL A 63 -6.49 -8.82 -1.61
C VAL A 63 -7.12 -9.21 -0.29
N GLU A 64 -8.44 -8.99 -0.16
CA GLU A 64 -9.14 -9.28 1.10
C GLU A 64 -9.08 -10.76 1.47
N ILE A 65 -8.93 -11.65 0.51
CA ILE A 65 -8.92 -13.08 0.80
C ILE A 65 -7.52 -13.68 0.84
N LEU A 66 -6.47 -12.84 0.79
CA LEU A 66 -5.11 -13.36 0.88
C LEU A 66 -4.80 -13.98 2.24
N SER A 67 -5.39 -13.47 3.29
CA SER A 67 -5.20 -14.00 4.63
C SER A 67 -6.56 -14.29 5.26
N PRO A 68 -6.74 -15.46 5.84
CA PRO A 68 -8.01 -15.77 6.48
C PRO A 68 -8.19 -14.98 7.77
N ALA A 69 -9.43 -14.66 8.11
CA ALA A 69 -9.74 -14.02 9.37
C ALA A 69 -9.39 -14.96 10.53
N SER A 70 -8.98 -14.37 11.65
CA SER A 70 -8.69 -15.12 12.86
C SER A 70 -9.94 -15.12 13.74
N PRO A 71 -10.60 -16.28 13.90
CA PRO A 71 -11.86 -16.33 14.63
C PRO A 71 -11.71 -16.11 16.13
N SER A 72 -10.50 -16.18 16.64
CA SER A 72 -10.26 -16.05 18.08
C SER A 72 -9.91 -14.62 18.49
N ILE A 73 -9.91 -13.66 17.58
CA ILE A 73 -9.55 -12.29 17.90
C ILE A 73 -10.66 -11.60 18.69
N ASP A 74 -10.26 -10.99 19.80
CA ASP A 74 -11.11 -10.06 20.52
C ASP A 74 -10.72 -8.67 20.04
N VAL A 75 -11.50 -8.11 19.14
CA VAL A 75 -11.19 -6.83 18.51
C VAL A 75 -11.04 -5.71 19.54
N SER A 76 -11.83 -5.75 20.61
CA SER A 76 -11.76 -4.69 21.61
C SER A 76 -10.44 -4.69 22.37
N VAL A 77 -9.82 -5.85 22.54
CA VAL A 77 -8.52 -5.97 23.20
C VAL A 77 -7.40 -5.75 22.20
N GLU A 78 -7.50 -6.37 21.03
CA GLU A 78 -6.42 -6.37 20.04
C GLU A 78 -6.28 -5.04 19.33
N LYS A 79 -7.30 -4.21 19.35
CA LYS A 79 -7.30 -2.94 18.63
C LYS A 79 -6.08 -2.08 18.94
N LYS A 80 -5.58 -2.12 20.16
CA LYS A 80 -4.44 -1.31 20.58
C LYS A 80 -3.11 -1.98 20.28
N ASN A 81 -3.11 -3.26 19.96
CA ASN A 81 -1.90 -4.08 19.89
C ASN A 81 -1.58 -4.61 18.51
N LEU A 82 -2.21 -4.07 17.49
CA LEU A 82 -1.89 -4.48 16.13
C LEU A 82 -0.45 -4.11 15.81
N HIS A 83 0.29 -5.07 15.31
CA HIS A 83 1.68 -4.85 14.93
C HIS A 83 1.84 -5.12 13.44
N LEU A 84 2.90 -4.52 12.89
CA LEU A 84 3.23 -4.72 11.48
C LEU A 84 3.90 -6.07 11.28
N THR A 85 3.56 -6.76 10.20
CA THR A 85 4.36 -7.90 9.79
C THR A 85 5.74 -7.39 9.38
N ARG A 86 6.70 -8.33 9.31
CA ARG A 86 8.05 -7.98 8.91
C ARG A 86 8.08 -7.35 7.52
N GLN A 87 7.29 -7.90 6.60
CA GLN A 87 7.23 -7.39 5.23
C GLN A 87 6.62 -5.99 5.17
N ALA A 88 5.54 -5.76 5.94
CA ALA A 88 4.90 -4.46 5.97
C ALA A 88 5.82 -3.41 6.59
N GLU A 89 6.49 -3.77 7.68
CA GLU A 89 7.44 -2.86 8.32
C GLU A 89 8.55 -2.48 7.35
N ARG A 90 9.08 -3.48 6.64
CA ARG A 90 10.13 -3.22 5.66
C ARG A 90 9.65 -2.29 4.57
N ALA A 91 8.45 -2.53 4.03
CA ALA A 91 7.92 -1.67 2.97
C ALA A 91 7.80 -0.23 3.45
N LEU A 92 7.29 -0.02 4.64
CA LEU A 92 7.16 1.33 5.18
C LEU A 92 8.51 1.99 5.45
N LYS A 93 9.45 1.22 6.01
CA LYS A 93 10.79 1.77 6.30
C LYS A 93 11.56 2.14 5.05
N THR A 94 11.39 1.38 3.98
CA THR A 94 12.14 1.65 2.75
C THR A 94 11.45 2.63 1.83
N THR A 95 10.22 3.03 2.13
CA THR A 95 9.48 3.95 1.27
C THR A 95 10.23 5.27 1.07
N PHE A 96 10.84 5.80 2.14
CA PHE A 96 11.57 7.05 1.98
C PHE A 96 12.83 6.87 1.14
N LEU A 97 13.45 5.69 1.20
CA LEU A 97 14.60 5.41 0.35
C LEU A 97 14.20 5.35 -1.11
N GLU A 98 13.04 4.79 -1.37
CA GLU A 98 12.52 4.74 -2.73
C GLU A 98 12.29 6.15 -3.28
N ALA A 99 11.72 7.03 -2.45
CA ALA A 99 11.53 8.42 -2.85
C ALA A 99 12.86 9.09 -3.19
N LYS A 100 13.91 8.79 -2.43
CA LYS A 100 15.23 9.34 -2.70
C LYS A 100 15.81 8.82 -4.00
N VAL A 101 15.58 7.56 -4.32
CA VAL A 101 16.05 6.98 -5.58
C VAL A 101 15.50 7.78 -6.76
N PHE A 102 14.27 8.26 -6.65
CA PHE A 102 13.63 9.04 -7.70
C PHE A 102 13.83 10.55 -7.50
N GLN A 103 14.65 10.95 -6.52
CA GLN A 103 14.92 12.36 -6.24
C GLN A 103 13.65 13.15 -5.95
N SER A 104 12.67 12.47 -5.32
CA SER A 104 11.42 13.11 -4.95
C SER A 104 11.60 13.85 -3.62
N SER A 105 11.06 15.06 -3.54
CA SER A 105 11.12 15.84 -2.30
C SER A 105 10.12 15.39 -1.26
N SER A 106 9.14 14.58 -1.66
CA SER A 106 8.12 14.08 -0.74
C SER A 106 7.89 12.61 -1.00
N ILE A 107 7.31 11.95 0.00
CA ILE A 107 7.06 10.50 -0.04
C ILE A 107 5.58 10.28 -0.35
N SER A 108 5.31 9.68 -1.50
CA SER A 108 3.95 9.47 -1.99
C SER A 108 3.52 8.00 -1.89
N THR A 109 2.23 7.76 -2.16
CA THR A 109 1.70 6.41 -2.20
C THR A 109 2.35 5.56 -3.28
N ALA A 110 2.83 6.18 -4.37
CA ALA A 110 3.54 5.45 -5.41
C ALA A 110 4.81 4.81 -4.85
N HIS A 111 5.54 5.53 -4.00
CA HIS A 111 6.74 4.99 -3.39
C HIS A 111 6.40 3.78 -2.51
N LEU A 112 5.30 3.86 -1.78
CA LEU A 112 4.85 2.73 -0.97
C LEU A 112 4.50 1.54 -1.84
N LEU A 113 3.75 1.75 -2.92
CA LEU A 113 3.41 0.67 -3.84
C LEU A 113 4.67 0.02 -4.42
N LEU A 114 5.64 0.83 -4.83
CA LEU A 114 6.89 0.29 -5.37
C LEU A 114 7.64 -0.54 -4.34
N CYS A 115 7.63 -0.12 -3.08
CA CYS A 115 8.29 -0.87 -2.02
C CYS A 115 7.61 -2.21 -1.76
N ILE A 116 6.27 -2.25 -1.84
CA ILE A 116 5.54 -3.51 -1.74
C ILE A 116 5.97 -4.44 -2.88
N LEU A 117 6.04 -3.90 -4.10
CA LEU A 117 6.35 -4.69 -5.30
C LEU A 117 7.80 -5.19 -5.34
N ARG A 118 8.70 -4.59 -4.57
CA ARG A 118 10.10 -5.05 -4.55
C ARG A 118 10.26 -6.42 -3.94
N ASN A 119 9.37 -6.83 -3.06
CA ASN A 119 9.47 -8.13 -2.40
C ASN A 119 8.71 -9.18 -3.20
N GLU A 120 9.43 -9.86 -4.08
CA GLU A 120 8.82 -10.81 -5.02
C GLU A 120 8.17 -12.01 -4.35
N ASN A 121 8.57 -12.32 -3.13
CA ASN A 121 8.06 -13.48 -2.41
C ASN A 121 6.80 -13.17 -1.59
N ASP A 122 6.45 -11.90 -1.50
CA ASP A 122 5.28 -11.47 -0.73
C ASP A 122 4.00 -11.86 -1.48
N PRO A 123 3.04 -12.48 -0.79
CA PRO A 123 1.77 -12.87 -1.44
C PRO A 123 1.04 -11.71 -2.10
N THR A 124 1.09 -10.51 -1.53
CA THR A 124 0.48 -9.33 -2.14
C THR A 124 1.14 -9.03 -3.47
N THR A 125 2.46 -9.07 -3.51
CA THR A 125 3.21 -8.83 -4.73
C THR A 125 2.91 -9.90 -5.78
N LYS A 126 2.83 -11.16 -5.35
CA LYS A 126 2.52 -12.25 -6.27
C LYS A 126 1.15 -12.07 -6.90
N LEU A 127 0.18 -11.60 -6.12
CA LEU A 127 -1.15 -11.31 -6.66
C LEU A 127 -1.09 -10.20 -7.70
N LEU A 128 -0.39 -9.10 -7.38
CA LEU A 128 -0.25 -7.99 -8.32
C LEU A 128 0.44 -8.44 -9.60
N ASN A 129 1.47 -9.29 -9.46
CA ASN A 129 2.19 -9.80 -10.64
C ASN A 129 1.27 -10.63 -11.53
N LYS A 130 0.36 -11.39 -10.95
CA LYS A 130 -0.62 -12.15 -11.73
C LYS A 130 -1.53 -11.23 -12.53
N LEU A 131 -1.77 -10.03 -12.01
CA LEU A 131 -2.59 -9.03 -12.70
C LEU A 131 -1.76 -8.15 -13.61
N LYS A 132 -0.52 -8.54 -13.89
CA LYS A 132 0.39 -7.83 -14.79
C LYS A 132 0.91 -6.53 -14.23
N VAL A 133 0.94 -6.42 -12.91
CA VAL A 133 1.54 -5.27 -12.21
C VAL A 133 2.77 -5.76 -11.49
N ASP A 134 3.95 -5.37 -11.95
CA ASP A 134 5.19 -5.67 -11.28
C ASP A 134 5.96 -4.38 -11.03
N TYR A 135 7.11 -4.49 -10.38
CA TYR A 135 7.89 -3.32 -10.01
C TYR A 135 8.27 -2.48 -11.23
N ASP A 136 8.77 -3.13 -12.28
CA ASP A 136 9.25 -2.39 -13.45
C ASP A 136 8.13 -1.68 -14.18
N ILE A 137 6.98 -2.33 -14.31
CA ILE A 137 5.81 -1.74 -14.96
C ILE A 137 5.31 -0.56 -14.15
N ALA A 138 5.19 -0.72 -12.84
CA ALA A 138 4.73 0.36 -11.97
C ALA A 138 5.73 1.52 -11.97
N LYS A 139 7.02 1.22 -11.94
CA LYS A 139 8.07 2.22 -11.99
C LYS A 139 7.98 3.05 -13.26
N GLU A 140 7.76 2.41 -14.40
CA GLU A 140 7.63 3.12 -15.66
C GLU A 140 6.44 4.07 -15.63
N GLN A 141 5.30 3.61 -15.09
CA GLN A 141 4.14 4.47 -14.93
C GLN A 141 4.45 5.67 -14.03
N TYR A 142 5.16 5.42 -12.93
CA TYR A 142 5.52 6.49 -12.01
C TYR A 142 6.38 7.54 -12.70
N LEU A 143 7.37 7.12 -13.49
CA LEU A 143 8.28 8.03 -14.15
C LEU A 143 7.59 8.87 -15.22
N ASN A 144 6.46 8.41 -15.75
CA ASN A 144 5.69 9.14 -16.77
C ASN A 144 4.66 10.09 -16.17
N MET A 145 4.53 10.13 -14.85
CA MET A 145 3.54 10.98 -14.21
C MET A 145 4.03 12.42 -14.06
N THR A 146 3.08 13.36 -13.99
CA THR A 146 3.42 14.72 -13.68
C THR A 146 3.81 14.85 -12.22
N PRO A 147 4.74 15.75 -11.89
CA PRO A 147 5.24 15.85 -10.51
C PRO A 147 4.21 16.23 -9.47
N ASN A 148 3.09 16.84 -9.86
CA ASN A 148 2.16 17.45 -8.90
C ASN A 148 0.93 16.61 -8.60
N GLU A 149 0.84 15.38 -9.10
CA GLU A 149 -0.41 14.63 -9.00
C GLU A 149 -0.82 14.28 -7.59
N ASP A 150 0.13 14.04 -6.69
CA ASP A 150 -0.21 13.79 -5.29
C ASP A 150 -0.35 15.08 -4.48
N ASN A 151 0.44 16.10 -4.82
CA ASN A 151 0.43 17.35 -4.07
C ASN A 151 -0.89 18.07 -4.20
N PHE A 152 -1.54 17.88 -5.31
CA PHE A 152 -2.77 18.55 -5.63
C PHE A 152 -3.91 18.23 -4.67
N LEU A 153 -3.83 17.07 -4.04
CA LEU A 153 -4.90 16.56 -3.19
C LEU A 153 -4.58 16.74 -1.71
N GLU A 154 -3.46 17.35 -1.42
CA GLU A 154 -3.13 17.71 -0.06
C GLU A 154 -3.91 18.95 0.36
#